data_d0da276504fce7873e83efd07d432f77
#
_entry.id   d0da276504fce7873e83efd07d432f77
#
_cell.length_a   1.000
_cell.length_b   1.000
_cell.length_c   1.000
_cell.angle_alpha   90.00
_cell.angle_beta   90.00
_cell.angle_gamma   90.00
#
_symmetry.space_group_name_H-M   'P 1'
#
loop_
_entity.id
_entity.type
_entity.pdbx_description
1 polymer ?
#
loop_
_entity_poly.entity_id
_entity_poly.type
_entity_poly.pdbx_seq_one_letter_code
_entity_poly.pdbx_strand_id
1 'polypeptide(L)'
;MRRRAVLGLGASAGAGVLVGACGFRPVYMPTGSGRPGTATRELAAIEVGVIPDRPGQLLRQALQDRLEGSTTGVPRLYDLSVDYSVPGEGLGIRQDNSVTRVRLTGRASWTLRAQTPQRPVVTTGSARVVDDYNVIDQQYFGADLENETAQRRIANAVADQIALQLAVFFRRRALASGS
;
A
#
# COMPACT_ATOMS: atom_id res chain seq x y z
N MET A 1 15.59 63.06 -17.91
CA MET A 1 15.31 61.69 -18.31
C MET A 1 15.63 60.71 -17.18
N ARG A 2 14.84 60.57 -16.13
CA ARG A 2 15.03 59.61 -15.00
C ARG A 2 13.73 59.40 -14.22
N ARG A 3 12.59 59.07 -14.84
CA ARG A 3 11.32 58.80 -14.14
C ARG A 3 10.54 57.59 -14.63
N ARG A 4 11.16 56.68 -15.42
CA ARG A 4 10.47 55.48 -16.01
C ARG A 4 10.94 54.14 -15.46
N ALA A 5 11.85 54.06 -14.48
CA ALA A 5 12.48 52.84 -14.01
C ALA A 5 11.94 52.26 -12.69
N VAL A 6 10.90 52.85 -12.07
CA VAL A 6 10.44 52.44 -10.72
C VAL A 6 9.12 51.69 -10.75
N LEU A 7 8.43 51.57 -11.89
CA LEU A 7 7.13 50.90 -12.00
C LEU A 7 7.19 49.40 -12.39
N GLY A 8 8.38 48.83 -12.64
CA GLY A 8 8.54 47.46 -13.06
C GLY A 8 8.80 46.42 -11.97
N LEU A 9 9.05 46.81 -10.72
CA LEU A 9 9.48 45.91 -9.65
C LEU A 9 8.37 45.44 -8.71
N GLY A 10 7.15 45.92 -8.87
CA GLY A 10 6.01 45.62 -7.96
C GLY A 10 5.13 44.45 -8.42
N ALA A 11 5.24 43.97 -9.65
CA ALA A 11 4.29 43.00 -10.20
C ALA A 11 4.74 41.53 -10.09
N SER A 12 5.98 41.23 -9.74
CA SER A 12 6.51 39.86 -9.65
C SER A 12 6.41 39.21 -8.26
N ALA A 13 6.05 39.95 -7.21
CA ALA A 13 5.94 39.42 -5.85
C ALA A 13 4.56 38.80 -5.52
N GLY A 14 3.54 39.00 -6.35
CA GLY A 14 2.17 38.57 -6.07
C GLY A 14 1.77 37.17 -6.59
N ALA A 15 2.57 36.56 -7.50
CA ALA A 15 2.20 35.30 -8.14
C ALA A 15 2.57 34.02 -7.37
N GLY A 16 3.35 34.13 -6.28
CA GLY A 16 3.87 32.97 -5.53
C GLY A 16 2.93 32.41 -4.44
N VAL A 17 1.84 33.10 -4.09
CA VAL A 17 1.02 32.75 -2.90
C VAL A 17 -0.19 31.87 -3.23
N LEU A 18 -0.56 31.68 -4.50
CA LEU A 18 -1.78 30.96 -4.89
C LEU A 18 -1.62 29.44 -5.07
N VAL A 19 -0.43 28.87 -4.95
CA VAL A 19 -0.18 27.43 -5.16
C VAL A 19 -0.42 26.60 -3.88
N GLY A 20 -0.58 27.23 -2.71
CA GLY A 20 -0.82 26.55 -1.42
C GLY A 20 -2.28 26.18 -1.12
N ALA A 21 -3.24 26.52 -1.99
CA ALA A 21 -4.68 26.33 -1.72
C ALA A 21 -5.25 24.98 -2.18
N CYS A 22 -4.47 24.10 -2.82
CA CYS A 22 -4.89 22.71 -2.98
C CYS A 22 -4.73 22.00 -1.65
N GLY A 23 -5.82 21.84 -0.89
CA GLY A 23 -5.89 21.19 0.43
C GLY A 23 -5.51 19.70 0.46
N PHE A 24 -4.57 19.29 -0.39
CA PHE A 24 -4.01 17.95 -0.41
C PHE A 24 -3.04 17.76 0.75
N ARG A 25 -3.49 17.06 1.78
CA ARG A 25 -2.62 16.62 2.88
C ARG A 25 -2.23 15.16 2.67
N PRO A 26 -0.95 14.84 2.50
CA PRO A 26 -0.48 13.45 2.40
C PRO A 26 -0.93 12.62 3.61
N VAL A 27 -1.31 11.37 3.39
CA VAL A 27 -1.82 10.47 4.44
C VAL A 27 -0.77 10.21 5.53
N TYR A 28 0.50 10.21 5.16
CA TYR A 28 1.65 9.96 6.05
C TYR A 28 2.37 11.25 6.50
N MET A 29 1.71 12.40 6.43
CA MET A 29 2.34 13.66 6.82
C MET A 29 2.66 13.65 8.33
N PRO A 30 3.93 13.92 8.74
CA PRO A 30 4.27 14.11 10.14
C PRO A 30 3.46 15.27 10.74
N THR A 31 3.21 15.23 12.04
CA THR A 31 2.66 16.38 12.76
C THR A 31 3.63 17.56 12.67
N GLY A 32 3.15 18.80 12.82
CA GLY A 32 4.00 20.00 12.80
C GLY A 32 5.15 19.99 13.84
N SER A 33 5.14 19.07 14.80
CA SER A 33 6.21 18.82 15.77
C SER A 33 7.21 17.73 15.32
N GLY A 34 7.13 17.23 14.08
CA GLY A 34 8.01 16.15 13.58
C GLY A 34 7.69 14.76 14.13
N ARG A 35 6.66 14.61 14.96
CA ARG A 35 6.23 13.31 15.49
C ARG A 35 5.40 12.55 14.44
N PRO A 36 5.44 11.19 14.45
CA PRO A 36 4.59 10.38 13.58
C PRO A 36 3.12 10.80 13.72
N GLY A 37 2.42 10.94 12.59
CA GLY A 37 1.00 11.26 12.59
C GLY A 37 0.17 10.18 13.29
N THR A 38 -1.07 10.50 13.68
CA THR A 38 -1.97 9.54 14.34
C THR A 38 -2.15 8.27 13.51
N ALA A 39 -2.33 8.39 12.19
CA ALA A 39 -2.46 7.24 11.30
C ALA A 39 -1.20 6.34 11.32
N THR A 40 0.01 6.91 11.33
CA THR A 40 1.27 6.14 11.38
C THR A 40 1.39 5.33 12.67
N ARG A 41 1.01 5.90 13.83
CA ARG A 41 1.03 5.20 15.11
C ARG A 41 0.00 4.07 15.17
N GLU A 42 -1.20 4.30 14.65
CA GLU A 42 -2.24 3.28 14.58
C GLU A 42 -1.84 2.12 13.65
N LEU A 43 -1.20 2.42 12.51
CA LEU A 43 -0.67 1.40 11.61
C LEU A 43 0.42 0.56 12.30
N ALA A 44 1.34 1.18 13.03
CA ALA A 44 2.38 0.49 13.79
C ALA A 44 1.82 -0.38 14.94
N ALA A 45 0.58 -0.12 15.40
CA ALA A 45 -0.10 -0.91 16.42
C ALA A 45 -0.82 -2.16 15.87
N ILE A 46 -0.72 -2.43 14.55
CA ILE A 46 -1.33 -3.59 13.90
C ILE A 46 -0.38 -4.78 13.96
N GLU A 47 -0.89 -5.93 14.40
CA GLU A 47 -0.22 -7.22 14.25
C GLU A 47 -0.77 -7.95 13.02
N VAL A 48 0.13 -8.37 12.13
CA VAL A 48 -0.26 -9.16 10.95
C VAL A 48 -0.26 -10.63 11.30
N GLY A 49 -1.43 -11.25 11.23
CA GLY A 49 -1.60 -12.67 11.47
C GLY A 49 -0.84 -13.55 10.47
N VAL A 50 -0.83 -14.85 10.73
CA VAL A 50 -0.24 -15.82 9.78
C VAL A 50 -1.12 -15.88 8.53
N ILE A 51 -0.47 -15.75 7.37
CA ILE A 51 -1.09 -15.95 6.06
C ILE A 51 -0.50 -17.23 5.49
N PRO A 52 -1.31 -18.26 5.20
CA PRO A 52 -0.82 -19.55 4.75
C PRO A 52 -0.12 -19.46 3.39
N ASP A 53 0.62 -20.52 3.06
CA ASP A 53 1.33 -20.73 1.81
C ASP A 53 2.48 -19.75 1.51
N ARG A 54 3.28 -20.07 0.50
CA ARG A 54 4.44 -19.26 0.10
C ARG A 54 4.04 -17.84 -0.35
N PRO A 55 3.00 -17.66 -1.21
CA PRO A 55 2.52 -16.32 -1.55
C PRO A 55 2.04 -15.53 -0.34
N GLY A 56 1.39 -16.21 0.63
CA GLY A 56 0.95 -15.60 1.88
C GLY A 56 2.09 -15.11 2.75
N GLN A 57 3.21 -15.85 2.82
CA GLN A 57 4.41 -15.42 3.53
C GLN A 57 5.02 -14.16 2.90
N LEU A 58 5.06 -14.05 1.56
CA LEU A 58 5.51 -12.86 0.85
C LEU A 58 4.64 -11.65 1.18
N LEU A 59 3.32 -11.84 1.17
CA LEU A 59 2.38 -10.77 1.52
C LEU A 59 2.51 -10.35 2.99
N ARG A 60 2.63 -11.32 3.92
CA ARG A 60 2.80 -11.03 5.34
C ARG A 60 4.04 -10.19 5.60
N GLN A 61 5.18 -10.56 5.03
CA GLN A 61 6.42 -9.80 5.13
C GLN A 61 6.26 -8.39 4.57
N ALA A 62 5.69 -8.27 3.36
CA ALA A 62 5.44 -6.96 2.74
C ALA A 62 4.50 -6.08 3.57
N LEU A 63 3.49 -6.64 4.24
CA LEU A 63 2.61 -5.91 5.16
C LEU A 63 3.33 -5.46 6.42
N GLN A 64 4.15 -6.33 7.03
CA GLN A 64 4.94 -5.99 8.20
C GLN A 64 5.88 -4.81 7.92
N ASP A 65 6.59 -4.83 6.80
CA ASP A 65 7.49 -3.74 6.39
C ASP A 65 6.77 -2.39 6.26
N ARG A 66 5.51 -2.39 5.80
CA ARG A 66 4.70 -1.17 5.58
C ARG A 66 3.98 -0.67 6.83
N LEU A 67 3.52 -1.58 7.67
CA LEU A 67 2.72 -1.24 8.86
C LEU A 67 3.62 -0.93 10.07
N GLU A 68 4.66 -1.74 10.31
CA GLU A 68 5.56 -1.54 11.44
C GLU A 68 6.49 -0.34 11.21
N GLY A 69 6.93 -0.10 9.96
CA GLY A 69 7.80 1.01 9.60
C GLY A 69 9.03 1.11 10.50
N SER A 70 9.42 2.34 10.85
CA SER A 70 10.52 2.64 11.78
C SER A 70 10.09 2.77 13.24
N THR A 71 8.83 2.51 13.55
CA THR A 71 8.26 2.74 14.89
C THR A 71 8.33 1.46 15.71
N THR A 72 9.44 1.25 16.42
CA THR A 72 9.62 0.14 17.35
C THR A 72 8.97 0.42 18.71
N GLY A 73 8.43 -0.62 19.36
CA GLY A 73 7.91 -0.54 20.74
C GLY A 73 6.49 0.00 20.89
N VAL A 74 5.72 0.08 19.82
CA VAL A 74 4.29 0.41 19.91
C VAL A 74 3.51 -0.82 20.38
N PRO A 75 2.67 -0.71 21.43
CA PRO A 75 1.80 -1.80 21.85
C PRO A 75 0.87 -2.25 20.70
N ARG A 76 0.70 -3.55 20.54
CA ARG A 76 -0.24 -4.11 19.56
C ARG A 76 -1.67 -3.89 20.06
N LEU A 77 -2.48 -3.24 19.25
CA LEU A 77 -3.87 -2.91 19.55
C LEU A 77 -4.86 -3.58 18.59
N TYR A 78 -4.36 -4.05 17.46
CA TYR A 78 -5.19 -4.60 16.40
C TYR A 78 -4.57 -5.87 15.81
N ASP A 79 -5.43 -6.82 15.43
CA ASP A 79 -5.10 -8.04 14.68
C ASP A 79 -5.60 -7.88 13.24
N LEU A 80 -4.71 -8.00 12.27
CA LEU A 80 -5.04 -8.04 10.84
C LEU A 80 -5.05 -9.49 10.36
N SER A 81 -6.21 -10.01 10.01
CA SER A 81 -6.38 -11.30 9.35
C SER A 81 -6.55 -11.07 7.86
N VAL A 82 -5.82 -11.82 7.03
CA VAL A 82 -5.88 -11.72 5.57
C VAL A 82 -6.08 -13.12 4.98
N ASP A 83 -7.08 -13.23 4.12
CA ASP A 83 -7.27 -14.37 3.21
C ASP A 83 -6.72 -13.96 1.85
N TYR A 84 -5.72 -14.71 1.34
CA TYR A 84 -4.96 -14.34 0.16
C TYR A 84 -4.78 -15.50 -0.79
N SER A 85 -4.97 -15.25 -2.09
CA SER A 85 -4.75 -16.22 -3.15
C SER A 85 -4.15 -15.56 -4.40
N VAL A 86 -3.36 -16.33 -5.15
CA VAL A 86 -2.72 -15.88 -6.40
C VAL A 86 -2.95 -16.91 -7.50
N PRO A 87 -4.18 -17.10 -8.01
CA PRO A 87 -4.42 -17.96 -9.16
C PRO A 87 -3.70 -17.46 -10.41
N GLY A 88 -3.15 -18.43 -11.17
CA GLY A 88 -2.53 -18.20 -12.47
C GLY A 88 -3.41 -18.69 -13.62
N GLU A 89 -3.42 -17.93 -14.72
CA GLU A 89 -4.12 -18.27 -15.96
C GLU A 89 -3.16 -18.18 -17.14
N GLY A 90 -3.07 -19.26 -17.93
CA GLY A 90 -2.27 -19.26 -19.15
C GLY A 90 -2.90 -18.41 -20.24
N LEU A 91 -2.12 -17.48 -20.79
CA LEU A 91 -2.50 -16.61 -21.90
C LEU A 91 -1.56 -16.87 -23.07
N GLY A 92 -2.12 -16.94 -24.27
CA GLY A 92 -1.31 -17.22 -25.47
C GLY A 92 -0.87 -18.68 -25.52
N ILE A 93 -1.56 -19.47 -26.32
CA ILE A 93 -1.26 -20.86 -26.58
C ILE A 93 -0.70 -20.95 -27.99
N ARG A 94 0.47 -21.58 -28.14
CA ARG A 94 1.05 -21.90 -29.47
C ARG A 94 0.34 -23.10 -30.11
N GLN A 95 0.67 -23.37 -31.37
CA GLN A 95 0.11 -24.51 -32.09
C GLN A 95 0.49 -25.85 -31.45
N ASP A 96 1.58 -25.90 -30.67
CA ASP A 96 2.05 -27.06 -29.91
C ASP A 96 1.46 -27.17 -28.50
N ASN A 97 0.42 -26.39 -28.18
CA ASN A 97 -0.20 -26.24 -26.85
C ASN A 97 0.70 -25.66 -25.73
N SER A 98 1.87 -25.12 -26.04
CA SER A 98 2.70 -24.45 -25.03
C SER A 98 2.14 -23.09 -24.66
N VAL A 99 2.16 -22.78 -23.36
CA VAL A 99 1.74 -21.47 -22.82
C VAL A 99 2.91 -20.50 -22.95
N THR A 100 2.69 -19.33 -23.56
CA THR A 100 3.73 -18.32 -23.76
C THR A 100 3.70 -17.20 -22.75
N ARG A 101 2.57 -17.04 -22.04
CA ARG A 101 2.38 -15.99 -21.03
C ARG A 101 1.43 -16.48 -19.95
N VAL A 102 1.74 -16.18 -18.69
CA VAL A 102 0.87 -16.49 -17.55
C VAL A 102 0.47 -15.18 -16.88
N ARG A 103 -0.83 -15.04 -16.65
CA ARG A 103 -1.39 -13.97 -15.83
C ARG A 103 -1.61 -14.47 -14.41
N LEU A 104 -1.11 -13.72 -13.45
CA LEU A 104 -1.36 -13.95 -12.03
C LEU A 104 -2.34 -12.89 -11.51
N THR A 105 -3.30 -13.31 -10.71
CA THR A 105 -4.25 -12.40 -10.07
C THR A 105 -4.17 -12.54 -8.56
N GLY A 106 -3.50 -11.60 -7.88
CA GLY A 106 -3.53 -11.51 -6.42
C GLY A 106 -4.88 -11.01 -5.94
N ARG A 107 -5.53 -11.77 -5.06
CA ARG A 107 -6.80 -11.41 -4.40
C ARG A 107 -6.61 -11.54 -2.91
N ALA A 108 -6.92 -10.46 -2.18
CA ALA A 108 -6.89 -10.44 -0.74
C ALA A 108 -8.21 -9.92 -0.19
N SER A 109 -8.78 -10.60 0.81
CA SER A 109 -9.81 -10.08 1.68
C SER A 109 -9.25 -9.99 3.09
N TRP A 110 -9.50 -8.89 3.80
CA TRP A 110 -8.89 -8.66 5.08
C TRP A 110 -9.89 -8.11 6.11
N THR A 111 -9.63 -8.43 7.37
CA THR A 111 -10.42 -8.00 8.51
C THR A 111 -9.49 -7.50 9.61
N LEU A 112 -9.71 -6.27 10.08
CA LEU A 112 -9.03 -5.69 11.24
C LEU A 112 -9.91 -5.84 12.47
N ARG A 113 -9.39 -6.43 13.54
CA ARG A 113 -10.06 -6.61 14.83
C ARG A 113 -9.29 -5.90 15.94
N ALA A 114 -10.01 -5.36 16.93
CA ALA A 114 -9.35 -4.84 18.12
C ALA A 114 -8.87 -5.98 19.02
N GLN A 115 -7.71 -5.83 19.67
CA GLN A 115 -7.17 -6.75 20.66
C GLN A 115 -7.82 -6.51 22.05
N THR A 116 -9.14 -6.50 22.10
CA THR A 116 -9.92 -6.47 23.35
C THR A 116 -10.57 -7.84 23.58
N PRO A 117 -11.04 -8.17 24.80
CA PRO A 117 -11.67 -9.47 25.07
C PRO A 117 -12.79 -9.83 24.09
N GLN A 118 -13.56 -8.85 23.63
CA GLN A 118 -14.67 -9.03 22.69
C GLN A 118 -14.23 -9.13 21.23
N ARG A 119 -12.98 -8.75 20.90
CA ARG A 119 -12.39 -8.74 19.55
C ARG A 119 -13.32 -8.20 18.46
N PRO A 120 -13.92 -7.00 18.63
CA PRO A 120 -14.84 -6.46 17.65
C PRO A 120 -14.12 -6.20 16.32
N VAL A 121 -14.87 -6.36 15.23
CA VAL A 121 -14.40 -5.96 13.91
C VAL A 121 -14.35 -4.44 13.85
N VAL A 122 -13.18 -3.90 13.55
CA VAL A 122 -12.94 -2.46 13.40
C VAL A 122 -13.25 -2.01 11.99
N THR A 123 -12.73 -2.75 11.00
CA THR A 123 -12.98 -2.50 9.57
C THR A 123 -12.60 -3.73 8.74
N THR A 124 -13.11 -3.79 7.53
CA THR A 124 -12.80 -4.84 6.54
C THR A 124 -12.52 -4.22 5.20
N GLY A 125 -11.88 -4.97 4.31
CA GLY A 125 -11.67 -4.51 2.95
C GLY A 125 -11.14 -5.62 2.04
N SER A 126 -10.84 -5.25 0.81
CA SER A 126 -10.26 -6.14 -0.18
C SER A 126 -9.26 -5.42 -1.05
N ALA A 127 -8.34 -6.19 -1.63
CA ALA A 127 -7.36 -5.71 -2.60
C ALA A 127 -7.26 -6.70 -3.75
N ARG A 128 -7.03 -6.19 -4.96
CA ARG A 128 -6.83 -7.00 -6.15
C ARG A 128 -5.75 -6.39 -7.02
N VAL A 129 -4.79 -7.23 -7.43
CA VAL A 129 -3.69 -6.85 -8.32
C VAL A 129 -3.54 -7.92 -9.40
N VAL A 130 -3.25 -7.50 -10.61
CA VAL A 130 -2.96 -8.39 -11.74
C VAL A 130 -1.56 -8.09 -12.23
N ASP A 131 -0.79 -9.14 -12.46
CA ASP A 131 0.52 -9.08 -13.09
C ASP A 131 0.66 -10.26 -14.06
N ASP A 132 1.61 -10.19 -14.98
CA ASP A 132 1.86 -11.26 -15.90
C ASP A 132 3.36 -11.46 -16.17
N TYR A 133 3.74 -12.67 -16.57
CA TYR A 133 5.10 -12.98 -16.98
C TYR A 133 5.11 -13.88 -18.22
N ASN A 134 6.20 -13.79 -18.99
CA ASN A 134 6.38 -14.58 -20.19
C ASN A 134 7.05 -15.92 -19.83
N VAL A 135 6.58 -16.99 -20.45
CA VAL A 135 7.21 -18.32 -20.39
C VAL A 135 8.08 -18.47 -21.64
N ILE A 136 9.39 -18.54 -21.46
CA ILE A 136 10.35 -18.74 -22.54
C ILE A 136 10.62 -20.23 -22.65
N ASP A 137 10.45 -20.79 -23.87
CA ASP A 137 10.70 -22.21 -24.15
C ASP A 137 12.12 -22.61 -23.75
N GLN A 138 12.22 -23.84 -23.21
CA GLN A 138 13.47 -24.50 -22.84
C GLN A 138 14.23 -23.90 -21.63
N GLN A 139 13.66 -22.94 -20.91
CA GLN A 139 14.25 -22.38 -19.67
C GLN A 139 13.32 -22.60 -18.48
N TYR A 140 13.15 -23.86 -18.05
CA TYR A 140 12.29 -24.19 -16.89
C TYR A 140 12.70 -23.43 -15.63
N PHE A 141 13.98 -23.29 -15.35
CA PHE A 141 14.48 -22.49 -14.22
C PHE A 141 14.18 -21.00 -14.35
N GLY A 142 14.17 -20.46 -15.58
CA GLY A 142 13.81 -19.08 -15.84
C GLY A 142 12.34 -18.81 -15.54
N ALA A 143 11.45 -19.73 -15.92
CA ALA A 143 10.01 -19.61 -15.68
C ALA A 143 9.65 -19.62 -14.18
N ASP A 144 10.32 -20.46 -13.38
CA ASP A 144 10.11 -20.50 -11.93
C ASP A 144 10.57 -19.20 -11.26
N LEU A 145 11.71 -18.64 -11.68
CA LEU A 145 12.23 -17.38 -11.17
C LEU A 145 11.34 -16.19 -11.52
N GLU A 146 10.83 -16.16 -12.75
CA GLU A 146 9.87 -15.15 -13.21
C GLU A 146 8.54 -15.24 -12.44
N ASN A 147 8.05 -16.45 -12.19
CA ASN A 147 6.86 -16.67 -11.38
C ASN A 147 7.04 -16.16 -9.95
N GLU A 148 8.15 -16.50 -9.27
CA GLU A 148 8.42 -16.00 -7.91
C GLU A 148 8.55 -14.47 -7.90
N THR A 149 9.19 -13.89 -8.90
CA THR A 149 9.34 -12.45 -9.04
C THR A 149 7.99 -11.76 -9.23
N ALA A 150 7.12 -12.31 -10.08
CA ALA A 150 5.76 -11.80 -10.29
C ALA A 150 4.91 -11.90 -9.02
N GLN A 151 4.98 -13.04 -8.31
CA GLN A 151 4.28 -13.21 -7.02
C GLN A 151 4.74 -12.18 -5.99
N ARG A 152 6.05 -11.87 -5.93
CA ARG A 152 6.61 -10.85 -5.03
C ARG A 152 6.12 -9.45 -5.40
N ARG A 153 6.07 -9.09 -6.70
CA ARG A 153 5.50 -7.82 -7.16
C ARG A 153 4.03 -7.69 -6.78
N ILE A 154 3.23 -8.74 -6.98
CA ILE A 154 1.81 -8.78 -6.60
C ILE A 154 1.65 -8.61 -5.08
N ALA A 155 2.40 -9.37 -4.27
CA ALA A 155 2.36 -9.26 -2.82
C ALA A 155 2.67 -7.84 -2.34
N ASN A 156 3.70 -7.20 -2.90
CA ASN A 156 4.05 -5.82 -2.61
C ASN A 156 2.91 -4.86 -2.97
N ALA A 157 2.34 -4.96 -4.15
CA ALA A 157 1.28 -4.07 -4.60
C ALA A 157 -0.04 -4.27 -3.81
N VAL A 158 -0.36 -5.53 -3.42
CA VAL A 158 -1.49 -5.83 -2.52
C VAL A 158 -1.26 -5.21 -1.13
N ALA A 159 -0.04 -5.35 -0.59
CA ALA A 159 0.33 -4.76 0.70
C ALA A 159 0.22 -3.22 0.67
N ASP A 160 0.63 -2.57 -0.42
CA ASP A 160 0.46 -1.12 -0.60
C ASP A 160 -1.01 -0.70 -0.58
N GLN A 161 -1.89 -1.44 -1.28
CA GLN A 161 -3.32 -1.15 -1.29
C GLN A 161 -3.94 -1.31 0.10
N ILE A 162 -3.61 -2.39 0.82
CA ILE A 162 -4.13 -2.64 2.18
C ILE A 162 -3.63 -1.55 3.14
N ALA A 163 -2.33 -1.25 3.14
CA ALA A 163 -1.76 -0.23 4.00
C ALA A 163 -2.38 1.16 3.74
N LEU A 164 -2.61 1.52 2.48
CA LEU A 164 -3.28 2.76 2.11
C LEU A 164 -4.73 2.81 2.61
N GLN A 165 -5.50 1.73 2.44
CA GLN A 165 -6.89 1.64 2.91
C GLN A 165 -6.96 1.81 4.44
N LEU A 166 -6.08 1.13 5.19
CA LEU A 166 -5.97 1.24 6.64
C LEU A 166 -5.56 2.67 7.07
N ALA A 167 -4.59 3.28 6.40
CA ALA A 167 -4.15 4.65 6.68
C ALA A 167 -5.28 5.67 6.47
N VAL A 168 -6.05 5.52 5.39
CA VAL A 168 -7.23 6.37 5.12
C VAL A 168 -8.31 6.18 6.19
N PHE A 169 -8.56 4.92 6.60
CA PHE A 169 -9.51 4.60 7.67
C PHE A 169 -9.13 5.29 8.98
N PHE A 170 -7.90 5.12 9.46
CA PHE A 170 -7.46 5.72 10.73
C PHE A 170 -7.43 7.24 10.67
N ARG A 171 -7.07 7.82 9.54
CA ARG A 171 -7.13 9.27 9.35
C ARG A 171 -8.57 9.81 9.47
N ARG A 172 -9.54 9.16 8.82
CA ARG A 172 -10.96 9.54 8.92
C ARG A 172 -11.48 9.42 10.33
N ARG A 173 -11.12 8.33 11.02
CA ARG A 173 -11.49 8.10 12.42
C ARG A 173 -10.92 9.19 13.34
N ALA A 174 -9.65 9.58 13.17
CA ALA A 174 -9.02 10.64 13.96
C ALA A 174 -9.69 12.02 13.73
N LEU A 175 -10.13 12.30 12.51
CA LEU A 175 -10.88 13.54 12.21
C LEU A 175 -12.26 13.54 12.88
N ALA A 176 -12.96 12.40 12.91
CA ALA A 176 -14.27 12.27 13.53
C ALA A 176 -14.21 12.33 15.07
N SER A 177 -13.10 11.92 15.69
CA SER A 177 -12.93 11.96 17.16
C SER A 177 -12.39 13.30 17.70
N GLY A 178 -11.93 14.18 16.82
CA GLY A 178 -11.41 15.51 17.17
C GLY A 178 -12.41 16.65 16.96
N SER A 179 -13.65 16.34 16.58
CA SER A 179 -14.79 17.25 16.48
C SER A 179 -15.68 17.13 17.70
#